data_babd587060079e54bf28454250e2ed4d
#
_entry.id   babd587060079e54bf28454250e2ed4d
#
_cell.length_a   1.000
_cell.length_b   1.000
_cell.length_c   1.000
_cell.angle_alpha   90.00
_cell.angle_beta   90.00
_cell.angle_gamma   90.00
#
_symmetry.space_group_name_H-M   'P 1'
#
loop_
_entity.id
_entity.type
_entity.pdbx_description
1 polymer ?
#
loop_
_entity_poly.entity_id
_entity_poly.type
_entity_poly.pdbx_seq_one_letter_code
_entity_poly.pdbx_strand_id
1 'polypeptide(L)'
;LLPLTCPSPAIYVTEGNLCNSGSPGTKKMASLCKFSPAFRPFLGRSCNVLAVVSRSNTTAAAEKKPEKTKFGPLKDEDRIFTNLYGRHDWRLKGAMSRGDWYKTKEIILKGHDWILKEITKSGLRGRGGAGFPTGMKWGFMNKPDDGSYPGPKYLVVNADEGEPGTCKDREIMRHDPHKLVEGCLVAGRSMGARAAYIYIRGEFYNEASNMQIAINEAYQAGLIGKNACGSGYDFDVYMHRGAGAYICGEETSLIESLEGKQGKPRLKPPFPADVGVFGCPTTVANVETVAVAPAICRRGGDWFASFGRDRNRGTKLFNISGHVVNPTTVEEEMSIPLKELIERHAGGVIGGWDNLAAVIPGGSSTPLIPKSVCDDVMMDFDALVDVQSGLGTAALIVMNKQADVVKCIARLITFYKHESCGQCTPCREGVGWMDKVMERFVTGNARPSEIDSLYELSKQIEGHTICALGDGAAWPVQGLIRHFRPELERRMAEYHGKQTKEWASAV
;
A
#
# COMPACT_ATOMS: atom_id res chain seq x y z
N LEU A 1 -34.00 -32.51 -3.76
CA LEU A 1 -34.09 -32.77 -5.21
C LEU A 1 -35.16 -31.88 -5.83
N LEU A 2 -34.80 -30.70 -6.28
CA LEU A 2 -35.47 -29.88 -7.33
C LEU A 2 -34.46 -28.85 -7.83
N PRO A 3 -34.26 -28.69 -9.15
CA PRO A 3 -33.24 -27.78 -9.70
C PRO A 3 -33.83 -26.38 -9.85
N LEU A 4 -33.12 -25.38 -9.34
CA LEU A 4 -33.39 -23.97 -9.61
C LEU A 4 -32.57 -23.54 -10.84
N THR A 5 -33.26 -23.33 -11.94
CA THR A 5 -32.77 -22.77 -13.19
C THR A 5 -32.68 -21.25 -13.05
N CYS A 6 -31.50 -20.68 -13.25
CA CYS A 6 -31.29 -19.23 -13.49
C CYS A 6 -31.51 -18.91 -14.98
N PRO A 7 -32.19 -17.82 -15.33
CA PRO A 7 -32.28 -17.38 -16.72
C PRO A 7 -31.06 -16.51 -17.11
N SER A 8 -30.42 -16.89 -18.21
CA SER A 8 -29.43 -16.06 -18.92
C SER A 8 -30.10 -14.90 -19.65
N PRO A 9 -29.48 -13.72 -19.71
CA PRO A 9 -29.94 -12.66 -20.62
C PRO A 9 -29.42 -12.92 -22.05
N ALA A 10 -30.33 -12.87 -22.99
CA ALA A 10 -30.10 -13.04 -24.42
C ALA A 10 -29.31 -11.83 -25.00
N ILE A 11 -28.32 -12.17 -25.81
CA ILE A 11 -27.58 -11.24 -26.66
C ILE A 11 -28.44 -11.01 -27.92
N TYR A 12 -28.83 -9.76 -28.15
CA TYR A 12 -29.37 -9.33 -29.45
C TYR A 12 -28.23 -8.86 -30.35
N VAL A 13 -27.99 -9.61 -31.41
CA VAL A 13 -27.16 -9.20 -32.55
C VAL A 13 -28.10 -8.60 -33.54
N THR A 14 -27.90 -7.33 -33.92
CA THR A 14 -28.52 -6.73 -35.13
C THR A 14 -27.42 -6.47 -36.15
N GLU A 15 -27.51 -7.20 -37.25
CA GLU A 15 -26.82 -6.92 -38.51
C GLU A 15 -27.46 -5.69 -39.19
N GLY A 16 -26.65 -4.87 -39.86
CA GLY A 16 -27.16 -3.78 -40.63
C GLY A 16 -26.14 -2.97 -41.39
N ASN A 17 -25.75 -3.46 -42.53
CA ASN A 17 -25.47 -2.76 -43.80
C ASN A 17 -24.23 -1.88 -44.01
N LEU A 18 -23.42 -2.43 -44.89
CA LEU A 18 -22.43 -1.77 -45.77
C LEU A 18 -23.07 -0.67 -46.67
N CYS A 19 -22.38 0.44 -46.78
CA CYS A 19 -22.37 1.21 -48.04
C CYS A 19 -21.00 1.85 -48.30
N ASN A 20 -20.46 1.55 -49.44
CA ASN A 20 -19.23 2.00 -50.09
C ASN A 20 -19.38 3.41 -50.66
N SER A 21 -18.29 4.20 -50.67
CA SER A 21 -17.76 4.98 -51.80
C SER A 21 -16.84 6.09 -51.28
N GLY A 22 -15.56 6.11 -51.62
CA GLY A 22 -14.97 6.81 -52.74
C GLY A 22 -13.78 7.61 -52.27
N SER A 23 -12.56 7.19 -52.56
CA SER A 23 -11.31 8.00 -52.67
C SER A 23 -11.37 8.91 -53.93
N PRO A 24 -10.42 9.81 -54.23
CA PRO A 24 -9.05 10.01 -53.70
C PRO A 24 -8.59 11.50 -53.65
N GLY A 25 -7.39 11.72 -53.12
CA GLY A 25 -6.74 13.04 -53.25
C GLY A 25 -5.40 13.19 -52.51
N THR A 26 -4.35 12.75 -53.16
CA THR A 26 -2.96 13.01 -52.85
C THR A 26 -2.59 14.49 -52.79
N LYS A 27 -1.72 14.92 -51.86
CA LYS A 27 -0.53 15.74 -52.15
C LYS A 27 0.50 15.70 -50.99
N LYS A 28 1.71 15.41 -51.42
CA LYS A 28 3.01 15.49 -50.69
C LYS A 28 3.37 16.93 -50.32
N MET A 29 4.17 17.08 -49.29
CA MET A 29 5.54 17.65 -49.20
C MET A 29 5.96 17.71 -47.74
N ALA A 30 6.95 17.21 -47.49
CA ALA A 30 8.32 17.05 -47.11
C ALA A 30 9.02 18.35 -46.62
N SER A 31 9.96 18.11 -45.71
CA SER A 31 11.11 18.97 -45.39
C SER A 31 10.96 19.88 -44.16
N LEU A 32 11.84 19.98 -43.22
CA LEU A 32 13.24 19.58 -42.96
C LEU A 32 13.58 19.86 -41.47
N CYS A 33 14.38 19.01 -40.91
CA CYS A 33 15.16 19.25 -39.68
C CYS A 33 15.95 20.56 -39.72
N LYS A 34 16.17 21.20 -38.58
CA LYS A 34 17.52 21.62 -38.19
C LYS A 34 17.69 21.83 -36.67
N PHE A 35 18.75 21.32 -36.21
CA PHE A 35 19.37 21.37 -34.90
C PHE A 35 20.03 22.71 -34.55
N SER A 36 20.05 23.00 -33.24
CA SER A 36 21.22 23.48 -32.42
C SER A 36 21.52 25.00 -32.37
N PRO A 37 22.45 25.40 -31.48
CA PRO A 37 22.27 25.55 -30.03
C PRO A 37 22.81 26.93 -29.52
N ALA A 38 22.75 27.07 -28.17
CA ALA A 38 23.66 27.91 -27.34
C ALA A 38 23.52 29.44 -27.40
N PHE A 39 23.50 30.14 -26.31
CA PHE A 39 24.54 30.77 -25.54
C PHE A 39 23.98 31.78 -24.52
N ARG A 40 24.71 31.86 -23.46
CA ARG A 40 24.72 32.68 -22.24
C ARG A 40 24.82 34.21 -22.49
N PRO A 41 25.07 34.97 -21.43
CA PRO A 41 24.13 35.86 -20.74
C PRO A 41 24.51 37.33 -20.92
N PHE A 42 23.66 38.27 -20.56
CA PHE A 42 24.10 39.64 -20.37
C PHE A 42 23.58 40.23 -19.04
N LEU A 43 24.54 40.66 -18.26
CA LEU A 43 24.45 41.54 -17.12
C LEU A 43 24.15 42.99 -17.60
N GLY A 44 23.41 43.72 -16.77
CA GLY A 44 23.69 45.13 -16.76
C GLY A 44 22.55 46.10 -16.42
N ARG A 45 22.59 46.60 -15.17
CA ARG A 45 22.32 47.96 -14.71
C ARG A 45 20.93 48.45 -14.34
N SER A 46 20.92 48.81 -13.11
CA SER A 46 20.09 49.68 -12.31
C SER A 46 19.35 50.84 -13.00
N CYS A 47 18.14 51.08 -12.51
CA CYS A 47 17.66 52.42 -12.20
C CYS A 47 16.70 52.39 -11.01
N ASN A 48 17.05 53.10 -9.97
CA ASN A 48 16.26 53.38 -8.78
C ASN A 48 15.13 54.36 -9.12
N VAL A 49 13.91 54.08 -8.64
CA VAL A 49 12.98 55.12 -8.19
C VAL A 49 12.29 54.63 -6.94
N LEU A 50 12.53 55.36 -5.86
CA LEU A 50 11.85 55.24 -4.58
C LEU A 50 10.38 55.63 -4.69
N ALA A 51 9.48 54.78 -4.12
CA ALA A 51 8.26 55.26 -3.54
C ALA A 51 7.96 54.45 -2.29
N VAL A 52 8.19 55.03 -1.15
CA VAL A 52 7.84 54.56 0.19
C VAL A 52 6.34 54.63 0.33
N VAL A 53 5.69 53.48 0.54
CA VAL A 53 4.42 53.40 1.25
C VAL A 53 4.53 52.30 2.28
N SER A 54 4.84 52.67 3.50
CA SER A 54 4.77 51.81 4.67
C SER A 54 3.32 51.49 4.96
N ARG A 55 2.93 50.25 4.74
CA ARG A 55 1.82 49.62 5.46
C ARG A 55 2.38 48.48 6.27
N SER A 56 2.50 48.72 7.56
CA SER A 56 2.77 47.70 8.57
C SER A 56 1.61 46.72 8.63
N ASN A 57 1.74 45.61 7.89
CA ASN A 57 0.99 44.41 8.19
C ASN A 57 1.82 43.60 9.19
N THR A 58 1.59 43.81 10.45
CA THR A 58 1.93 42.86 11.49
C THR A 58 1.07 41.63 11.31
N THR A 59 1.47 40.70 10.45
CA THR A 59 1.02 39.32 10.54
C THR A 59 1.58 38.77 11.84
N ALA A 60 0.68 38.60 12.84
CA ALA A 60 1.02 37.85 14.04
C ALA A 60 1.63 36.50 13.58
N ALA A 61 2.88 36.31 13.88
CA ALA A 61 3.55 35.03 13.68
C ALA A 61 2.77 34.02 14.52
N ALA A 62 2.10 33.08 13.86
CA ALA A 62 1.45 31.96 14.55
C ALA A 62 2.55 31.30 15.39
N GLU A 63 2.37 31.30 16.71
CA GLU A 63 3.27 30.58 17.62
C GLU A 63 3.34 29.14 17.14
N LYS A 64 4.52 28.74 16.67
CA LYS A 64 4.79 27.33 16.34
C LYS A 64 4.64 26.55 17.64
N LYS A 65 3.60 25.72 17.73
CA LYS A 65 3.49 24.75 18.83
C LYS A 65 4.81 23.99 18.92
N PRO A 66 5.34 23.73 20.13
CA PRO A 66 6.57 22.96 20.28
C PRO A 66 6.40 21.63 19.56
N GLU A 67 7.40 21.24 18.78
CA GLU A 67 7.38 20.01 18.03
C GLU A 67 7.38 18.82 18.99
N LYS A 68 6.45 17.86 18.75
CA LYS A 68 6.34 16.66 19.57
C LYS A 68 7.58 15.79 19.37
N THR A 69 8.27 15.47 20.45
CA THR A 69 9.53 14.71 20.43
C THR A 69 9.40 13.27 20.93
N LYS A 70 8.27 12.92 21.58
CA LYS A 70 7.99 11.58 22.09
C LYS A 70 6.72 11.02 21.47
N PHE A 71 6.79 9.83 20.88
CA PHE A 71 5.71 9.15 20.18
C PHE A 71 5.43 7.81 20.85
N GLY A 72 4.14 7.52 21.06
CA GLY A 72 3.70 6.36 21.83
C GLY A 72 3.94 6.49 23.35
N PRO A 73 3.40 5.57 24.17
CA PRO A 73 2.41 4.58 23.77
C PRO A 73 1.02 5.20 23.51
N LEU A 74 0.29 4.61 22.55
CA LEU A 74 -1.09 5.01 22.27
C LEU A 74 -2.01 4.60 23.43
N LYS A 75 -2.84 5.53 23.90
CA LYS A 75 -3.81 5.23 24.94
C LYS A 75 -4.97 4.39 24.37
N ASP A 76 -5.59 3.55 25.20
CA ASP A 76 -6.69 2.69 24.77
C ASP A 76 -7.91 3.48 24.28
N GLU A 77 -8.20 4.66 24.87
CA GLU A 77 -9.27 5.56 24.43
C GLU A 77 -9.07 6.14 23.03
N ASP A 78 -7.80 6.18 22.57
CA ASP A 78 -7.41 6.71 21.26
C ASP A 78 -7.35 5.65 20.18
N ARG A 79 -7.40 4.36 20.53
CA ARG A 79 -7.41 3.26 19.58
C ARG A 79 -8.66 3.27 18.71
N ILE A 80 -8.46 3.04 17.42
CA ILE A 80 -9.56 2.92 16.45
C ILE A 80 -10.06 1.48 16.39
N PHE A 81 -9.15 0.50 16.43
CA PHE A 81 -9.48 -0.94 16.32
C PHE A 81 -9.70 -1.55 17.70
N THR A 82 -10.91 -1.41 18.23
CA THR A 82 -11.26 -1.80 19.60
C THR A 82 -11.49 -3.30 19.79
N ASN A 83 -11.55 -4.08 18.71
CA ASN A 83 -11.74 -5.54 18.76
C ASN A 83 -10.66 -6.33 18.02
N LEU A 84 -9.50 -5.76 17.77
CA LEU A 84 -8.42 -6.36 16.95
C LEU A 84 -8.10 -7.82 17.34
N TYR A 85 -8.28 -8.18 18.61
CA TYR A 85 -7.99 -9.52 19.14
C TYR A 85 -9.21 -10.43 19.28
N GLY A 86 -10.37 -10.04 18.74
CA GLY A 86 -11.59 -10.86 18.78
C GLY A 86 -12.15 -11.13 20.17
N ARG A 87 -11.90 -10.23 21.14
CA ARG A 87 -12.37 -10.39 22.54
C ARG A 87 -13.83 -10.04 22.73
N HIS A 88 -14.45 -9.38 21.77
CA HIS A 88 -15.82 -8.91 21.80
C HIS A 88 -16.61 -9.42 20.59
N ASP A 89 -17.92 -9.34 20.68
CA ASP A 89 -18.81 -9.66 19.57
C ASP A 89 -18.52 -8.77 18.35
N TRP A 90 -18.18 -9.40 17.22
CA TRP A 90 -17.84 -8.71 15.97
C TRP A 90 -19.06 -8.40 15.09
N ARG A 91 -20.26 -8.96 15.44
CA ARG A 91 -21.52 -8.72 14.77
C ARG A 91 -22.00 -7.29 14.95
N LEU A 92 -23.04 -6.90 14.18
CA LEU A 92 -23.57 -5.55 14.17
C LEU A 92 -23.85 -4.98 15.57
N LYS A 93 -24.51 -5.78 16.44
CA LYS A 93 -24.82 -5.32 17.80
C LYS A 93 -23.57 -5.02 18.62
N GLY A 94 -22.58 -5.88 18.56
CA GLY A 94 -21.30 -5.68 19.22
C GLY A 94 -20.52 -4.50 18.64
N ALA A 95 -20.50 -4.36 17.31
CA ALA A 95 -19.86 -3.23 16.63
C ALA A 95 -20.49 -1.89 17.04
N MET A 96 -21.82 -1.79 17.03
CA MET A 96 -22.54 -0.60 17.48
C MET A 96 -22.27 -0.24 18.95
N SER A 97 -22.16 -1.24 19.83
CA SER A 97 -21.83 -1.01 21.24
C SER A 97 -20.43 -0.43 21.47
N ARG A 98 -19.52 -0.63 20.50
CA ARG A 98 -18.17 -0.07 20.49
C ARG A 98 -18.05 1.26 19.73
N GLY A 99 -19.17 1.78 19.20
CA GLY A 99 -19.24 3.09 18.53
C GLY A 99 -19.18 3.07 17.03
N ASP A 100 -19.15 1.90 16.37
CA ASP A 100 -19.34 1.82 14.93
C ASP A 100 -20.78 2.21 14.57
N TRP A 101 -20.99 2.83 13.41
CA TRP A 101 -22.27 3.37 12.94
C TRP A 101 -22.84 4.54 13.76
N TYR A 102 -22.15 4.96 14.83
CA TYR A 102 -22.58 6.12 15.62
C TYR A 102 -22.47 7.41 14.79
N LYS A 103 -23.59 8.13 14.68
CA LYS A 103 -23.70 9.37 13.89
C LYS A 103 -23.27 9.27 12.43
N THR A 104 -23.27 8.09 11.82
CA THR A 104 -22.88 7.90 10.42
C THR A 104 -23.81 8.66 9.48
N LYS A 105 -25.12 8.66 9.75
CA LYS A 105 -26.08 9.50 9.00
C LYS A 105 -25.67 10.96 8.95
N GLU A 106 -25.27 11.52 10.08
CA GLU A 106 -24.85 12.93 10.16
C GLU A 106 -23.58 13.19 9.33
N ILE A 107 -22.63 12.25 9.35
CA ILE A 107 -21.41 12.32 8.51
C ILE A 107 -21.78 12.34 7.04
N ILE A 108 -22.65 11.43 6.59
CA ILE A 108 -23.08 11.33 5.18
C ILE A 108 -23.82 12.59 4.74
N LEU A 109 -24.66 13.16 5.60
CA LEU A 109 -25.41 14.39 5.30
C LEU A 109 -24.53 15.65 5.20
N LYS A 110 -23.35 15.67 5.85
CA LYS A 110 -22.37 16.76 5.66
C LYS A 110 -21.78 16.81 4.24
N GLY A 111 -21.90 15.75 3.49
CA GLY A 111 -21.53 15.70 2.08
C GLY A 111 -20.05 15.41 1.83
N HIS A 112 -19.74 15.27 0.52
CA HIS A 112 -18.42 14.83 0.07
C HIS A 112 -17.29 15.81 0.44
N ASP A 113 -17.49 17.12 0.25
CA ASP A 113 -16.46 18.13 0.50
C ASP A 113 -16.03 18.17 1.98
N TRP A 114 -17.00 18.05 2.89
CA TRP A 114 -16.69 18.05 4.32
C TRP A 114 -15.88 16.80 4.71
N ILE A 115 -16.29 15.61 4.24
CA ILE A 115 -15.57 14.37 4.54
C ILE A 115 -14.14 14.45 3.96
N LEU A 116 -14.00 14.85 2.70
CA LEU A 116 -12.71 15.00 2.04
C LEU A 116 -11.81 16.01 2.78
N LYS A 117 -12.38 17.12 3.27
CA LYS A 117 -11.64 18.12 4.04
C LYS A 117 -11.13 17.56 5.37
N GLU A 118 -11.96 16.80 6.11
CA GLU A 118 -11.53 16.17 7.36
C GLU A 118 -10.43 15.12 7.12
N ILE A 119 -10.54 14.29 6.08
CA ILE A 119 -9.51 13.32 5.70
C ILE A 119 -8.22 14.03 5.28
N THR A 120 -8.30 15.10 4.51
CA THR A 120 -7.12 15.89 4.11
C THR A 120 -6.44 16.52 5.34
N LYS A 121 -7.22 17.10 6.23
CA LYS A 121 -6.76 17.74 7.48
C LYS A 121 -6.11 16.74 8.42
N SER A 122 -6.59 15.51 8.45
CA SER A 122 -6.03 14.44 9.27
C SER A 122 -4.58 14.05 8.88
N GLY A 123 -4.15 14.38 7.66
CA GLY A 123 -2.87 13.96 7.14
C GLY A 123 -2.76 12.45 6.90
N LEU A 124 -3.89 11.73 6.83
CA LEU A 124 -3.89 10.29 6.58
C LEU A 124 -3.17 9.95 5.27
N ARG A 125 -2.17 9.11 5.37
CA ARG A 125 -1.50 8.49 4.21
C ARG A 125 -1.99 7.06 4.03
N GLY A 126 -2.03 6.58 2.79
CA GLY A 126 -2.46 5.22 2.45
C GLY A 126 -1.72 4.15 3.27
N ARG A 127 -2.46 3.20 3.83
CA ARG A 127 -1.95 2.13 4.69
C ARG A 127 -1.61 0.83 3.96
N GLY A 128 -1.74 0.85 2.62
CA GLY A 128 -1.44 -0.32 1.77
C GLY A 128 0.03 -0.49 1.39
N GLY A 129 0.93 0.42 1.81
CA GLY A 129 2.38 0.33 1.55
C GLY A 129 2.97 1.59 0.93
N ALA A 130 2.40 2.13 -0.12
CA ALA A 130 2.93 3.29 -0.85
C ALA A 130 2.84 4.63 -0.09
N GLY A 131 1.97 4.74 0.91
CA GLY A 131 1.85 5.95 1.73
C GLY A 131 1.39 7.22 0.99
N PHE A 132 0.66 7.09 -0.11
CA PHE A 132 0.14 8.25 -0.84
C PHE A 132 -0.89 9.03 0.01
N PRO A 133 -0.91 10.38 -0.01
CA PRO A 133 -1.87 11.18 0.76
C PRO A 133 -3.32 10.82 0.40
N THR A 134 -4.09 10.32 1.37
CA THR A 134 -5.43 9.77 1.12
C THR A 134 -6.42 10.83 0.65
N GLY A 135 -6.42 12.02 1.28
CA GLY A 135 -7.30 13.11 0.86
C GLY A 135 -7.06 13.55 -0.59
N MET A 136 -5.80 13.60 -1.01
CA MET A 136 -5.45 13.90 -2.41
C MET A 136 -5.95 12.80 -3.36
N LYS A 137 -5.69 11.52 -3.03
CA LYS A 137 -6.13 10.38 -3.85
C LYS A 137 -7.66 10.36 -4.03
N TRP A 138 -8.39 10.56 -2.97
CA TRP A 138 -9.86 10.60 -3.02
C TRP A 138 -10.38 11.83 -3.76
N GLY A 139 -9.69 12.97 -3.64
CA GLY A 139 -10.01 14.20 -4.36
C GLY A 139 -9.92 14.08 -5.89
N PHE A 140 -9.10 13.17 -6.42
CA PHE A 140 -9.03 12.91 -7.87
C PHE A 140 -10.36 12.39 -8.44
N MET A 141 -11.23 11.85 -7.60
CA MET A 141 -12.57 11.38 -7.99
C MET A 141 -13.60 12.51 -8.07
N ASN A 142 -13.31 13.71 -7.55
CA ASN A 142 -14.18 14.87 -7.65
C ASN A 142 -14.14 15.45 -9.07
N LYS A 143 -14.74 14.73 -9.99
CA LYS A 143 -15.05 15.26 -11.32
C LYS A 143 -16.21 16.25 -11.15
N PRO A 144 -16.19 17.38 -11.86
CA PRO A 144 -17.26 18.38 -11.76
C PRO A 144 -18.62 17.72 -11.97
N ASP A 145 -19.61 18.12 -11.17
CA ASP A 145 -21.00 17.72 -11.33
C ASP A 145 -21.70 18.51 -12.48
N ASP A 146 -20.95 18.80 -13.55
CA ASP A 146 -21.43 19.52 -14.72
C ASP A 146 -22.14 18.62 -15.75
N GLY A 147 -22.39 17.35 -15.39
CA GLY A 147 -22.96 16.35 -16.30
C GLY A 147 -22.00 15.82 -17.36
N SER A 148 -20.74 16.22 -17.35
CA SER A 148 -19.73 15.76 -18.30
C SER A 148 -19.35 14.29 -18.12
N TYR A 149 -19.65 13.72 -16.94
CA TYR A 149 -19.47 12.29 -16.68
C TYR A 149 -20.82 11.66 -16.25
N PRO A 150 -21.51 10.96 -17.15
CA PRO A 150 -22.84 10.39 -16.90
C PRO A 150 -22.81 9.03 -16.19
N GLY A 151 -21.62 8.44 -16.00
CA GLY A 151 -21.47 7.09 -15.45
C GLY A 151 -21.31 7.05 -13.93
N PRO A 152 -21.39 5.83 -13.33
CA PRO A 152 -21.12 5.64 -11.92
C PRO A 152 -19.63 5.75 -11.62
N LYS A 153 -19.29 6.12 -10.37
CA LYS A 153 -17.95 6.05 -9.79
C LYS A 153 -17.89 4.91 -8.79
N TYR A 154 -16.73 4.29 -8.62
CA TYR A 154 -16.56 3.15 -7.74
C TYR A 154 -15.42 3.32 -6.75
N LEU A 155 -15.62 2.82 -5.53
CA LEU A 155 -14.58 2.51 -4.58
C LEU A 155 -14.22 1.03 -4.74
N VAL A 156 -12.94 0.72 -4.86
CA VAL A 156 -12.45 -0.65 -4.76
C VAL A 156 -11.57 -0.76 -3.52
N VAL A 157 -11.96 -1.65 -2.61
CA VAL A 157 -11.19 -1.90 -1.40
C VAL A 157 -10.21 -3.04 -1.66
N ASN A 158 -8.94 -2.72 -1.56
CA ASN A 158 -7.87 -3.70 -1.69
C ASN A 158 -7.73 -4.48 -0.36
N ALA A 159 -8.26 -5.68 -0.33
CA ALA A 159 -8.16 -6.66 0.74
C ALA A 159 -7.35 -7.89 0.32
N ASP A 160 -6.56 -7.76 -0.76
CA ASP A 160 -5.61 -8.78 -1.23
C ASP A 160 -4.28 -8.65 -0.48
N GLU A 161 -4.31 -9.01 0.81
CA GLU A 161 -3.17 -8.89 1.71
C GLU A 161 -2.17 -10.05 1.50
N GLY A 162 -1.37 -9.96 0.44
CA GLY A 162 -0.41 -10.99 0.03
C GLY A 162 1.03 -10.74 0.49
N GLU A 163 1.36 -9.56 1.02
CA GLU A 163 2.72 -9.18 1.42
C GLU A 163 3.23 -10.03 2.59
N PRO A 164 4.31 -10.83 2.42
CA PRO A 164 4.88 -11.61 3.51
C PRO A 164 5.24 -10.76 4.73
N GLY A 165 4.79 -11.21 5.90
CA GLY A 165 4.90 -10.49 7.18
C GLY A 165 3.67 -9.68 7.56
N THR A 166 2.71 -9.46 6.64
CA THR A 166 1.54 -8.61 6.84
C THR A 166 0.29 -9.44 7.16
N CYS A 167 -0.48 -9.03 8.18
CA CYS A 167 -1.73 -9.66 8.57
C CYS A 167 -2.74 -8.68 9.24
N LYS A 168 -2.54 -7.38 9.09
CA LYS A 168 -3.36 -6.35 9.72
C LYS A 168 -4.78 -6.26 9.15
N ASP A 169 -4.91 -6.38 7.83
CA ASP A 169 -6.21 -6.31 7.14
C ASP A 169 -7.03 -7.55 7.44
N ARG A 170 -6.37 -8.71 7.55
CA ARG A 170 -6.97 -9.95 8.01
C ARG A 170 -7.63 -9.79 9.39
N GLU A 171 -6.93 -9.19 10.35
CA GLU A 171 -7.46 -9.00 11.71
C GLU A 171 -8.65 -8.02 11.73
N ILE A 172 -8.64 -6.97 10.90
CA ILE A 172 -9.79 -6.07 10.73
C ILE A 172 -11.00 -6.84 10.19
N MET A 173 -10.83 -7.56 9.10
CA MET A 173 -11.92 -8.29 8.45
C MET A 173 -12.48 -9.43 9.31
N ARG A 174 -11.61 -10.03 10.16
CA ARG A 174 -11.98 -11.12 11.07
C ARG A 174 -12.75 -10.64 12.28
N HIS A 175 -12.32 -9.51 12.89
CA HIS A 175 -12.74 -9.10 14.21
C HIS A 175 -13.49 -7.76 14.30
N ASP A 176 -13.34 -6.90 13.27
CA ASP A 176 -14.00 -5.58 13.18
C ASP A 176 -14.59 -5.32 11.77
N PRO A 177 -15.30 -6.31 11.14
CA PRO A 177 -15.74 -6.19 9.75
C PRO A 177 -16.71 -5.02 9.52
N HIS A 178 -17.56 -4.67 10.49
CA HIS A 178 -18.48 -3.53 10.39
C HIS A 178 -17.77 -2.18 10.27
N LYS A 179 -16.59 -2.06 10.87
CA LYS A 179 -15.73 -0.87 10.73
C LYS A 179 -15.31 -0.64 9.28
N LEU A 180 -15.00 -1.73 8.57
CA LEU A 180 -14.69 -1.65 7.15
C LEU A 180 -15.94 -1.33 6.31
N VAL A 181 -17.09 -1.97 6.58
CA VAL A 181 -18.33 -1.70 5.84
C VAL A 181 -18.79 -0.25 6.02
N GLU A 182 -18.74 0.27 7.25
CA GLU A 182 -19.00 1.70 7.52
C GLU A 182 -17.98 2.59 6.81
N GLY A 183 -16.72 2.20 6.83
CA GLY A 183 -15.64 2.87 6.13
C GLY A 183 -15.89 2.98 4.62
N CYS A 184 -16.41 1.93 4.00
CA CYS A 184 -16.79 1.93 2.58
C CYS A 184 -17.85 2.99 2.29
N LEU A 185 -18.89 3.09 3.13
CA LEU A 185 -19.95 4.10 2.97
C LEU A 185 -19.39 5.53 3.10
N VAL A 186 -18.58 5.80 4.14
CA VAL A 186 -18.02 7.14 4.38
C VAL A 186 -17.02 7.53 3.28
N ALA A 187 -16.10 6.63 2.92
CA ALA A 187 -15.15 6.85 1.82
C ALA A 187 -15.86 6.99 0.48
N GLY A 188 -16.84 6.12 0.19
CA GLY A 188 -17.66 6.18 -1.01
C GLY A 188 -18.39 7.53 -1.12
N ARG A 189 -18.96 8.04 -0.03
CA ARG A 189 -19.61 9.35 0.00
C ARG A 189 -18.65 10.51 -0.32
N SER A 190 -17.42 10.44 0.18
CA SER A 190 -16.39 11.46 -0.09
C SER A 190 -15.98 11.55 -1.56
N MET A 191 -16.16 10.46 -2.30
CA MET A 191 -15.80 10.34 -3.73
C MET A 191 -17.00 10.40 -4.66
N GLY A 192 -18.23 10.46 -4.12
CA GLY A 192 -19.44 10.32 -4.90
C GLY A 192 -19.61 8.95 -5.57
N ALA A 193 -19.06 7.92 -4.95
CA ALA A 193 -19.11 6.57 -5.49
C ALA A 193 -20.50 5.93 -5.31
N ARG A 194 -20.94 5.18 -6.31
CA ARG A 194 -22.23 4.45 -6.28
C ARG A 194 -22.14 3.15 -5.49
N ALA A 195 -20.97 2.53 -5.48
CA ALA A 195 -20.75 1.27 -4.79
C ALA A 195 -19.28 1.08 -4.40
N ALA A 196 -19.05 0.17 -3.44
CA ALA A 196 -17.75 -0.37 -3.12
C ALA A 196 -17.65 -1.85 -3.49
N TYR A 197 -16.52 -2.26 -4.06
CA TYR A 197 -16.14 -3.66 -4.26
C TYR A 197 -14.98 -3.98 -3.32
N ILE A 198 -15.20 -4.89 -2.37
CA ILE A 198 -14.14 -5.42 -1.49
C ILE A 198 -13.54 -6.62 -2.18
N TYR A 199 -12.32 -6.46 -2.72
CA TYR A 199 -11.55 -7.54 -3.34
C TYR A 199 -10.70 -8.20 -2.27
N ILE A 200 -11.10 -9.40 -1.85
CA ILE A 200 -10.45 -10.14 -0.76
C ILE A 200 -9.62 -11.29 -1.33
N ARG A 201 -8.46 -11.51 -0.74
CA ARG A 201 -7.57 -12.62 -1.04
C ARG A 201 -8.30 -13.96 -0.97
N GLY A 202 -8.07 -14.84 -1.96
CA GLY A 202 -8.80 -16.12 -2.07
C GLY A 202 -8.63 -17.06 -0.88
N GLU A 203 -7.47 -17.01 -0.22
CA GLU A 203 -7.14 -17.82 0.96
C GLU A 203 -7.86 -17.36 2.24
N PHE A 204 -8.39 -16.13 2.27
CA PHE A 204 -9.09 -15.58 3.42
C PHE A 204 -10.57 -16.02 3.46
N TYR A 205 -10.80 -17.32 3.56
CA TYR A 205 -12.16 -17.88 3.54
C TYR A 205 -12.99 -17.45 4.74
N ASN A 206 -12.43 -17.53 5.96
CA ASN A 206 -13.13 -17.16 7.18
C ASN A 206 -13.41 -15.67 7.25
N GLU A 207 -12.43 -14.86 6.87
CA GLU A 207 -12.52 -13.42 6.82
C GLU A 207 -13.58 -12.97 5.79
N ALA A 208 -13.60 -13.60 4.63
CA ALA A 208 -14.64 -13.40 3.61
C ALA A 208 -16.03 -13.75 4.13
N SER A 209 -16.14 -14.84 4.88
CA SER A 209 -17.42 -15.26 5.47
C SER A 209 -17.91 -14.23 6.50
N ASN A 210 -17.03 -13.75 7.39
CA ASN A 210 -17.36 -12.72 8.37
C ASN A 210 -17.75 -11.40 7.70
N MET A 211 -16.98 -10.97 6.67
CA MET A 211 -17.31 -9.79 5.88
C MET A 211 -18.68 -9.90 5.20
N GLN A 212 -19.00 -11.05 4.59
CA GLN A 212 -20.31 -11.26 3.95
C GLN A 212 -21.45 -11.18 4.96
N ILE A 213 -21.27 -11.75 6.15
CA ILE A 213 -22.24 -11.65 7.24
C ILE A 213 -22.43 -10.18 7.65
N ALA A 214 -21.36 -9.43 7.86
CA ALA A 214 -21.43 -8.02 8.23
C ALA A 214 -22.10 -7.14 7.16
N ILE A 215 -21.83 -7.40 5.88
CA ILE A 215 -22.51 -6.75 4.75
C ILE A 215 -24.02 -7.06 4.79
N ASN A 216 -24.39 -8.32 4.97
CA ASN A 216 -25.81 -8.70 5.04
C ASN A 216 -26.52 -8.05 6.24
N GLU A 217 -25.89 -8.03 7.42
CA GLU A 217 -26.44 -7.35 8.61
C GLU A 217 -26.60 -5.84 8.35
N ALA A 218 -25.65 -5.20 7.67
CA ALA A 218 -25.72 -3.78 7.33
C ALA A 218 -26.88 -3.49 6.35
N TYR A 219 -27.11 -4.33 5.36
CA TYR A 219 -28.29 -4.22 4.47
C TYR A 219 -29.60 -4.40 5.23
N GLN A 220 -29.71 -5.44 6.06
CA GLN A 220 -30.90 -5.71 6.85
C GLN A 220 -31.26 -4.57 7.81
N ALA A 221 -30.23 -3.90 8.34
CA ALA A 221 -30.40 -2.75 9.23
C ALA A 221 -30.60 -1.41 8.49
N GLY A 222 -30.62 -1.39 7.15
CA GLY A 222 -30.74 -0.18 6.34
C GLY A 222 -29.55 0.78 6.44
N LEU A 223 -28.38 0.25 6.80
CA LEU A 223 -27.16 1.04 6.96
C LEU A 223 -26.46 1.30 5.63
N ILE A 224 -26.62 0.37 4.66
CA ILE A 224 -26.17 0.46 3.27
C ILE A 224 -27.31 0.10 2.33
N GLY A 225 -27.10 0.21 1.03
CA GLY A 225 -28.09 -0.01 -0.01
C GLY A 225 -28.84 1.26 -0.35
N LYS A 226 -30.14 1.13 -0.67
CA LYS A 226 -30.99 2.25 -0.98
C LYS A 226 -31.24 3.11 0.27
N ASN A 227 -31.05 4.43 0.16
CA ASN A 227 -31.23 5.36 1.27
C ASN A 227 -30.38 4.99 2.50
N ALA A 228 -29.10 4.73 2.30
CA ALA A 228 -28.16 4.27 3.34
C ALA A 228 -28.22 5.14 4.59
N CYS A 229 -28.36 4.52 5.77
CA CYS A 229 -28.57 5.19 7.06
C CYS A 229 -29.73 6.19 7.08
N GLY A 230 -30.68 6.13 6.16
CA GLY A 230 -31.74 7.11 6.02
C GLY A 230 -31.27 8.51 5.60
N SER A 231 -30.18 8.60 4.84
CA SER A 231 -29.51 9.84 4.42
C SER A 231 -29.92 10.34 3.04
N GLY A 232 -30.69 9.56 2.27
CA GLY A 232 -31.00 9.82 0.86
C GLY A 232 -29.88 9.42 -0.12
N TYR A 233 -28.73 8.94 0.37
CA TYR A 233 -27.63 8.46 -0.45
C TYR A 233 -27.74 6.95 -0.66
N ASP A 234 -27.70 6.52 -1.92
CA ASP A 234 -27.73 5.11 -2.29
C ASP A 234 -26.30 4.60 -2.42
N PHE A 235 -25.98 3.53 -1.70
CA PHE A 235 -24.61 2.98 -1.72
C PHE A 235 -24.61 1.48 -1.48
N ASP A 236 -24.07 0.73 -2.42
CA ASP A 236 -23.98 -0.72 -2.32
C ASP A 236 -22.55 -1.18 -1.96
N VAL A 237 -22.45 -2.30 -1.26
CA VAL A 237 -21.19 -2.95 -0.93
C VAL A 237 -21.21 -4.39 -1.42
N TYR A 238 -20.26 -4.73 -2.28
CA TYR A 238 -20.09 -6.06 -2.85
C TYR A 238 -18.74 -6.63 -2.41
N MET A 239 -18.71 -7.95 -2.23
CA MET A 239 -17.46 -8.67 -1.95
C MET A 239 -17.11 -9.55 -3.13
N HIS A 240 -15.85 -9.51 -3.55
CA HIS A 240 -15.28 -10.37 -4.57
C HIS A 240 -14.08 -11.13 -4.00
N ARG A 241 -14.05 -12.45 -4.21
CA ARG A 241 -12.92 -13.29 -3.79
C ARG A 241 -11.93 -13.47 -4.93
N GLY A 242 -10.67 -13.12 -4.67
CA GLY A 242 -9.55 -13.42 -5.56
C GLY A 242 -9.20 -14.91 -5.56
N ALA A 243 -8.17 -15.28 -6.28
CA ALA A 243 -7.71 -16.65 -6.47
C ALA A 243 -6.26 -16.89 -5.98
N GLY A 244 -5.74 -16.06 -5.07
CA GLY A 244 -4.48 -16.26 -4.38
C GLY A 244 -3.23 -15.70 -5.08
N ALA A 245 -3.36 -14.86 -6.09
CA ALA A 245 -2.23 -14.22 -6.76
C ALA A 245 -1.82 -12.92 -6.05
N TYR A 246 -0.61 -12.84 -5.53
CA TYR A 246 -0.03 -11.65 -4.89
C TYR A 246 -0.12 -10.41 -5.78
N ILE A 247 0.12 -10.57 -7.11
CA ILE A 247 0.08 -9.46 -8.05
C ILE A 247 -1.30 -8.77 -8.11
N CYS A 248 -2.38 -9.46 -7.75
CA CYS A 248 -3.72 -8.87 -7.70
C CYS A 248 -3.91 -7.87 -6.54
N GLY A 249 -2.89 -7.71 -5.67
CA GLY A 249 -2.77 -6.59 -4.74
C GLY A 249 -2.29 -5.28 -5.39
N GLU A 250 -1.74 -5.31 -6.62
CA GLU A 250 -1.48 -4.09 -7.39
C GLU A 250 -2.81 -3.50 -7.90
N GLU A 251 -2.99 -2.16 -7.81
CA GLU A 251 -4.30 -1.55 -8.01
C GLU A 251 -4.94 -1.83 -9.38
N THR A 252 -4.15 -1.87 -10.46
CA THR A 252 -4.67 -2.09 -11.81
C THR A 252 -4.81 -3.57 -12.16
N SER A 253 -3.95 -4.42 -11.61
CA SER A 253 -4.08 -5.86 -11.66
C SER A 253 -5.34 -6.35 -10.93
N LEU A 254 -5.63 -5.77 -9.76
CA LEU A 254 -6.86 -6.01 -9.01
C LEU A 254 -8.09 -5.66 -9.85
N ILE A 255 -8.09 -4.50 -10.53
CA ILE A 255 -9.17 -4.07 -11.42
C ILE A 255 -9.36 -5.08 -12.56
N GLU A 256 -8.29 -5.49 -13.23
CA GLU A 256 -8.33 -6.50 -14.30
C GLU A 256 -8.96 -7.82 -13.79
N SER A 257 -8.53 -8.29 -12.61
CA SER A 257 -9.05 -9.50 -12.00
C SER A 257 -10.53 -9.36 -11.61
N LEU A 258 -10.93 -8.21 -11.06
CA LEU A 258 -12.33 -7.91 -10.70
C LEU A 258 -13.23 -7.90 -11.94
N GLU A 259 -12.72 -7.48 -13.09
CA GLU A 259 -13.41 -7.53 -14.39
C GLU A 259 -13.44 -8.93 -15.02
N GLY A 260 -12.88 -9.96 -14.36
CA GLY A 260 -12.85 -11.34 -14.88
C GLY A 260 -11.75 -11.60 -15.91
N LYS A 261 -10.76 -10.71 -16.01
CA LYS A 261 -9.61 -10.87 -16.89
C LYS A 261 -8.40 -11.44 -16.13
N GLN A 262 -7.30 -11.71 -16.84
CA GLN A 262 -6.03 -12.04 -16.19
C GLN A 262 -5.58 -10.85 -15.32
N GLY A 263 -5.16 -11.13 -14.08
CA GLY A 263 -4.65 -10.14 -13.14
C GLY A 263 -3.28 -9.59 -13.55
N LYS A 264 -3.22 -8.86 -14.64
CA LYS A 264 -2.01 -8.20 -15.15
C LYS A 264 -2.14 -6.70 -15.03
N PRO A 265 -1.15 -5.98 -14.48
CA PRO A 265 -1.19 -4.53 -14.35
C PRO A 265 -1.39 -3.81 -15.69
N ARG A 266 -2.15 -2.69 -15.65
CA ARG A 266 -2.31 -1.76 -16.77
C ARG A 266 -1.17 -0.76 -16.81
N LEU A 267 -0.89 -0.24 -18.00
CA LEU A 267 -0.04 0.94 -18.16
C LEU A 267 -0.76 2.18 -17.62
N LYS A 268 -0.02 3.09 -17.03
CA LYS A 268 -0.49 4.40 -16.57
C LYS A 268 0.27 5.49 -17.36
N PRO A 269 -0.36 6.54 -17.90
CA PRO A 269 -1.80 6.79 -17.98
C PRO A 269 -2.54 5.85 -18.95
N PRO A 270 -3.90 5.68 -18.84
CA PRO A 270 -4.79 6.39 -17.90
C PRO A 270 -4.70 5.87 -16.47
N PHE A 271 -4.96 6.76 -15.50
CA PHE A 271 -5.04 6.38 -14.09
C PHE A 271 -6.44 5.83 -13.75
N PRO A 272 -6.57 4.98 -12.70
CA PRO A 272 -7.87 4.44 -12.30
C PRO A 272 -8.93 5.50 -11.97
N ALA A 273 -8.52 6.67 -11.49
CA ALA A 273 -9.41 7.79 -11.23
C ALA A 273 -10.07 8.35 -12.50
N ASP A 274 -9.48 8.10 -13.67
CA ASP A 274 -10.03 8.47 -14.97
C ASP A 274 -10.72 7.27 -15.64
N VAL A 275 -10.04 6.12 -15.70
CA VAL A 275 -10.52 4.89 -16.34
C VAL A 275 -10.15 3.70 -15.46
N GLY A 276 -11.05 3.32 -14.56
CA GLY A 276 -10.88 2.21 -13.62
C GLY A 276 -11.74 1.00 -13.94
N VAL A 277 -12.37 0.43 -12.90
CA VAL A 277 -13.19 -0.77 -13.03
C VAL A 277 -14.40 -0.52 -13.93
N PHE A 278 -14.64 -1.44 -14.85
CA PHE A 278 -15.69 -1.34 -15.89
C PHE A 278 -15.63 -0.07 -16.74
N GLY A 279 -14.43 0.50 -16.89
CA GLY A 279 -14.22 1.76 -17.62
C GLY A 279 -14.66 3.02 -16.86
N CYS A 280 -15.04 2.91 -15.61
CA CYS A 280 -15.55 4.00 -14.77
C CYS A 280 -14.46 4.55 -13.83
N PRO A 281 -14.54 5.84 -13.43
CA PRO A 281 -13.67 6.42 -12.44
C PRO A 281 -13.65 5.58 -11.15
N THR A 282 -12.46 5.21 -10.69
CA THR A 282 -12.28 4.27 -9.57
C THR A 282 -11.13 4.72 -8.67
N THR A 283 -11.35 4.68 -7.38
CA THR A 283 -10.26 4.73 -6.40
C THR A 283 -10.07 3.36 -5.77
N VAL A 284 -8.84 2.85 -5.82
CA VAL A 284 -8.45 1.65 -5.08
C VAL A 284 -7.82 2.08 -3.75
N ALA A 285 -8.35 1.60 -2.63
CA ALA A 285 -7.88 1.96 -1.29
C ALA A 285 -7.72 0.71 -0.41
N ASN A 286 -6.70 0.69 0.45
CA ASN A 286 -6.46 -0.44 1.37
C ASN A 286 -7.50 -0.52 2.49
N VAL A 287 -7.75 -1.71 3.01
CA VAL A 287 -8.70 -1.99 4.12
C VAL A 287 -8.48 -1.07 5.31
N GLU A 288 -7.27 -0.98 5.85
CA GLU A 288 -6.97 -0.14 7.01
C GLU A 288 -7.24 1.34 6.73
N THR A 289 -6.88 1.83 5.54
CA THR A 289 -7.13 3.21 5.13
C THR A 289 -8.62 3.55 5.13
N VAL A 290 -9.45 2.65 4.63
CA VAL A 290 -10.90 2.83 4.55
C VAL A 290 -11.53 2.70 5.94
N ALA A 291 -11.10 1.72 6.73
CA ALA A 291 -11.67 1.44 8.05
C ALA A 291 -11.46 2.57 9.09
N VAL A 292 -10.40 3.39 8.96
CA VAL A 292 -10.14 4.50 9.89
C VAL A 292 -10.94 5.77 9.57
N ALA A 293 -11.47 5.90 8.35
CA ALA A 293 -12.16 7.11 7.90
C ALA A 293 -13.37 7.52 8.77
N PRO A 294 -14.27 6.62 9.21
CA PRO A 294 -15.37 6.98 10.10
C PRO A 294 -14.90 7.55 11.44
N ALA A 295 -13.84 6.99 12.02
CA ALA A 295 -13.29 7.48 13.29
C ALA A 295 -12.70 8.89 13.13
N ILE A 296 -12.01 9.16 12.03
CA ILE A 296 -11.50 10.51 11.71
C ILE A 296 -12.66 11.50 11.56
N CYS A 297 -13.71 11.15 10.83
CA CYS A 297 -14.88 12.03 10.66
C CYS A 297 -15.65 12.26 11.98
N ARG A 298 -15.67 11.30 12.90
CA ARG A 298 -16.32 11.42 14.21
C ARG A 298 -15.53 12.26 15.21
N ARG A 299 -14.22 12.03 15.29
CA ARG A 299 -13.33 12.66 16.27
C ARG A 299 -12.68 13.94 15.74
N GLY A 300 -12.70 14.15 14.41
CA GLY A 300 -12.12 15.29 13.71
C GLY A 300 -10.71 15.00 13.15
N GLY A 301 -10.40 15.64 12.00
CA GLY A 301 -9.10 15.51 11.37
C GLY A 301 -7.94 15.96 12.26
N ASP A 302 -8.13 17.00 13.08
CA ASP A 302 -7.10 17.49 14.02
C ASP A 302 -6.76 16.47 15.10
N TRP A 303 -7.76 15.71 15.58
CA TRP A 303 -7.51 14.64 16.56
C TRP A 303 -6.55 13.60 15.97
N PHE A 304 -6.83 13.11 14.76
CA PHE A 304 -5.94 12.14 14.11
C PHE A 304 -4.56 12.74 13.80
N ALA A 305 -4.53 14.02 13.39
CA ALA A 305 -3.30 14.75 13.11
C ALA A 305 -2.43 15.05 14.35
N SER A 306 -2.99 14.87 15.57
CA SER A 306 -2.22 15.04 16.81
C SER A 306 -1.28 13.89 17.13
N PHE A 307 -1.46 12.74 16.45
CA PHE A 307 -0.59 11.57 16.53
C PHE A 307 0.47 11.62 15.43
N GLY A 308 1.66 11.07 15.75
CA GLY A 308 2.80 11.09 14.85
C GLY A 308 3.40 12.48 14.63
N ARG A 309 4.40 12.54 13.79
CA ARG A 309 5.05 13.80 13.40
C ARG A 309 4.48 14.33 12.08
N ASP A 310 4.87 15.53 11.71
CA ASP A 310 4.43 16.12 10.45
C ASP A 310 4.71 15.19 9.26
N ARG A 311 3.81 15.16 8.27
CA ARG A 311 3.80 14.24 7.12
C ARG A 311 3.63 12.74 7.47
N ASN A 312 3.72 12.34 8.74
CA ASN A 312 3.61 10.96 9.23
C ASN A 312 2.58 10.87 10.36
N ARG A 313 1.38 11.38 10.10
CA ARG A 313 0.34 11.56 11.11
C ARG A 313 -0.51 10.30 11.31
N GLY A 314 -1.10 10.24 12.51
CA GLY A 314 -2.12 9.27 12.86
C GLY A 314 -1.61 8.02 13.56
N THR A 315 -2.51 7.06 13.70
CA THR A 315 -2.22 5.71 14.19
C THR A 315 -1.97 4.76 13.03
N LYS A 316 -1.35 3.62 13.30
CA LYS A 316 -1.03 2.58 12.33
C LYS A 316 -1.10 1.20 12.99
N LEU A 317 -1.59 0.21 12.26
CA LEU A 317 -1.44 -1.18 12.64
C LEU A 317 -0.05 -1.68 12.26
N PHE A 318 0.71 -2.11 13.26
CA PHE A 318 2.02 -2.72 13.11
C PHE A 318 1.91 -4.24 13.29
N ASN A 319 2.50 -4.99 12.37
CA ASN A 319 2.64 -6.44 12.51
C ASN A 319 4.07 -6.73 12.95
N ILE A 320 4.26 -7.47 14.02
CA ILE A 320 5.58 -7.79 14.56
C ILE A 320 5.72 -9.31 14.57
N SER A 321 6.69 -9.81 13.80
CA SER A 321 6.93 -11.25 13.64
C SER A 321 8.43 -11.59 13.57
N GLY A 322 8.74 -12.86 13.35
CA GLY A 322 10.12 -13.36 13.31
C GLY A 322 10.60 -13.76 14.71
N HIS A 323 11.85 -13.46 15.04
CA HIS A 323 12.48 -13.85 16.29
C HIS A 323 12.17 -12.91 17.47
N VAL A 324 10.88 -12.78 17.78
CA VAL A 324 10.35 -12.04 18.93
C VAL A 324 9.65 -12.98 19.90
N VAL A 325 9.54 -12.59 21.16
CA VAL A 325 8.95 -13.44 22.21
C VAL A 325 7.45 -13.69 21.92
N ASN A 326 6.71 -12.65 21.57
CA ASN A 326 5.27 -12.72 21.30
C ASN A 326 4.94 -12.04 19.97
N PRO A 327 4.88 -12.75 18.84
CA PRO A 327 4.41 -12.19 17.57
C PRO A 327 3.00 -11.63 17.73
N THR A 328 2.77 -10.40 17.23
CA THR A 328 1.50 -9.70 17.43
C THR A 328 1.23 -8.66 16.37
N THR A 329 -0.04 -8.28 16.24
CA THR A 329 -0.47 -7.08 15.52
C THR A 329 -0.99 -6.07 16.54
N VAL A 330 -0.52 -4.83 16.48
CA VAL A 330 -0.87 -3.78 17.44
C VAL A 330 -1.15 -2.47 16.73
N GLU A 331 -2.13 -1.72 17.23
CA GLU A 331 -2.33 -0.33 16.83
C GLU A 331 -1.48 0.58 17.70
N GLU A 332 -0.61 1.36 17.07
CA GLU A 332 0.24 2.33 17.75
C GLU A 332 0.32 3.66 16.99
N GLU A 333 0.85 4.65 17.66
CA GLU A 333 1.13 5.97 17.10
C GLU A 333 2.24 5.86 16.04
N MET A 334 2.05 6.53 14.90
CA MET A 334 3.12 6.69 13.91
C MET A 334 4.34 7.38 14.52
N SER A 335 5.52 7.09 14.02
CA SER A 335 6.82 7.58 14.50
C SER A 335 7.27 7.02 15.86
N ILE A 336 6.62 5.98 16.39
CA ILE A 336 7.13 5.25 17.56
C ILE A 336 8.53 4.69 17.24
N PRO A 337 9.51 4.75 18.15
CA PRO A 337 10.82 4.12 17.93
C PRO A 337 10.69 2.60 17.71
N LEU A 338 11.41 2.07 16.70
CA LEU A 338 11.36 0.65 16.32
C LEU A 338 11.67 -0.25 17.53
N LYS A 339 12.69 0.07 18.29
CA LYS A 339 13.08 -0.67 19.49
C LYS A 339 11.96 -0.71 20.52
N GLU A 340 11.37 0.44 20.84
CA GLU A 340 10.26 0.55 21.79
C GLU A 340 9.04 -0.28 21.32
N LEU A 341 8.73 -0.23 20.03
CA LEU A 341 7.63 -1.01 19.45
C LEU A 341 7.82 -2.52 19.67
N ILE A 342 9.03 -3.04 19.40
CA ILE A 342 9.35 -4.47 19.57
C ILE A 342 9.38 -4.86 21.04
N GLU A 343 10.06 -4.09 21.90
CA GLU A 343 10.21 -4.42 23.32
C GLU A 343 8.89 -4.35 24.07
N ARG A 344 8.09 -3.30 23.82
CA ARG A 344 6.81 -3.06 24.52
C ARG A 344 5.73 -4.06 24.12
N HIS A 345 5.57 -4.33 22.84
CA HIS A 345 4.41 -5.07 22.36
C HIS A 345 4.71 -6.53 22.05
N ALA A 346 5.92 -6.83 21.59
CA ALA A 346 6.32 -8.19 21.25
C ALA A 346 7.20 -8.88 22.30
N GLY A 347 7.38 -8.26 23.47
CA GLY A 347 8.20 -8.82 24.56
C GLY A 347 9.70 -8.85 24.24
N GLY A 348 10.14 -8.13 23.22
CA GLY A 348 11.54 -8.03 22.81
C GLY A 348 12.00 -9.13 21.86
N VAL A 349 13.27 -9.05 21.49
CA VAL A 349 13.96 -10.02 20.63
C VAL A 349 14.32 -11.28 21.45
N ILE A 350 14.12 -12.47 20.87
CA ILE A 350 14.56 -13.73 21.52
C ILE A 350 16.06 -13.69 21.76
N GLY A 351 16.46 -13.79 23.04
CA GLY A 351 17.84 -13.67 23.47
C GLY A 351 18.29 -12.23 23.77
N GLY A 352 17.34 -11.28 23.83
CA GLY A 352 17.56 -9.88 24.15
C GLY A 352 17.95 -9.02 22.93
N TRP A 353 17.94 -7.70 23.13
CA TRP A 353 18.20 -6.73 22.04
C TRP A 353 19.60 -6.88 21.42
N ASP A 354 20.61 -7.25 22.22
CA ASP A 354 21.96 -7.48 21.72
C ASP A 354 22.08 -8.69 20.79
N ASN A 355 21.11 -9.60 20.83
CA ASN A 355 21.00 -10.71 19.90
C ASN A 355 20.34 -10.36 18.56
N LEU A 356 19.88 -9.13 18.37
CA LEU A 356 19.34 -8.66 17.09
C LEU A 356 20.43 -8.66 16.00
N ALA A 357 20.11 -9.18 14.82
CA ALA A 357 20.94 -9.09 13.61
C ALA A 357 20.39 -8.02 12.65
N ALA A 358 19.14 -8.14 12.28
CA ALA A 358 18.47 -7.24 11.31
C ALA A 358 16.95 -7.25 11.48
N VAL A 359 16.30 -6.23 10.92
CA VAL A 359 14.84 -6.15 10.80
C VAL A 359 14.47 -5.79 9.37
N ILE A 360 13.46 -6.45 8.81
CA ILE A 360 12.73 -5.94 7.66
C ILE A 360 11.55 -5.14 8.23
N PRO A 361 11.47 -3.81 8.03
CA PRO A 361 10.52 -2.99 8.80
C PRO A 361 9.12 -2.90 8.19
N GLY A 362 8.97 -3.16 6.89
CA GLY A 362 7.75 -2.83 6.15
C GLY A 362 7.14 -3.96 5.33
N GLY A 363 7.49 -5.21 5.60
CA GLY A 363 7.13 -6.36 4.78
C GLY A 363 8.25 -6.74 3.80
N SER A 364 8.08 -7.86 3.14
CA SER A 364 9.12 -8.48 2.31
C SER A 364 9.70 -7.59 1.21
N SER A 365 8.95 -6.61 0.72
CA SER A 365 9.35 -5.67 -0.33
C SER A 365 10.26 -4.53 0.14
N THR A 366 10.51 -4.40 1.45
CA THR A 366 11.35 -3.34 1.99
C THR A 366 12.76 -3.85 2.31
N PRO A 367 13.81 -3.03 2.08
CA PRO A 367 15.17 -3.37 2.44
C PRO A 367 15.31 -3.66 3.93
N LEU A 368 16.03 -4.72 4.29
CA LEU A 368 16.39 -4.99 5.68
C LEU A 368 17.37 -3.92 6.21
N ILE A 369 17.30 -3.65 7.50
CA ILE A 369 18.18 -2.75 8.23
C ILE A 369 18.91 -3.48 9.36
N PRO A 370 20.22 -3.21 9.57
CA PRO A 370 21.01 -3.87 10.60
C PRO A 370 20.69 -3.31 12.00
N LYS A 371 21.11 -4.04 13.05
CA LYS A 371 20.90 -3.62 14.45
C LYS A 371 21.30 -2.17 14.72
N SER A 372 22.46 -1.74 14.20
CA SER A 372 22.97 -0.38 14.40
C SER A 372 22.03 0.74 13.93
N VAL A 373 21.21 0.47 12.93
CA VAL A 373 20.15 1.39 12.45
C VAL A 373 18.89 1.22 13.29
N CYS A 374 18.57 0.00 13.72
CA CYS A 374 17.38 -0.30 14.51
C CYS A 374 17.38 0.36 15.90
N ASP A 375 18.53 0.75 16.42
CA ASP A 375 18.66 1.35 17.75
C ASP A 375 17.93 2.70 17.86
N ASP A 376 17.92 3.51 16.79
CA ASP A 376 17.42 4.89 16.81
C ASP A 376 16.32 5.21 15.78
N VAL A 377 16.00 4.28 14.87
CA VAL A 377 15.06 4.56 13.78
C VAL A 377 13.60 4.64 14.26
N MET A 378 12.87 5.61 13.73
CA MET A 378 11.43 5.75 13.96
C MET A 378 10.62 4.97 12.91
N MET A 379 9.48 4.43 13.33
CA MET A 379 8.57 3.69 12.46
C MET A 379 7.61 4.64 11.74
N ASP A 380 8.13 5.31 10.72
CA ASP A 380 7.35 6.14 9.82
C ASP A 380 7.93 6.17 8.39
N PHE A 381 7.20 6.79 7.47
CA PHE A 381 7.58 6.79 6.06
C PHE A 381 8.90 7.52 5.80
N ASP A 382 9.09 8.69 6.40
CA ASP A 382 10.23 9.53 6.11
C ASP A 382 11.50 8.99 6.79
N ALA A 383 11.44 8.60 8.06
CA ALA A 383 12.61 8.05 8.77
C ALA A 383 13.15 6.76 8.15
N LEU A 384 12.25 5.88 7.67
CA LEU A 384 12.68 4.64 7.03
C LEU A 384 13.24 4.86 5.62
N VAL A 385 12.77 5.89 4.90
CA VAL A 385 13.39 6.32 3.64
C VAL A 385 14.78 6.89 3.86
N ASP A 386 14.99 7.69 4.92
CA ASP A 386 16.29 8.27 5.27
C ASP A 386 17.37 7.19 5.52
N VAL A 387 16.98 6.05 6.06
CA VAL A 387 17.87 4.88 6.26
C VAL A 387 17.83 3.89 5.07
N GLN A 388 17.37 4.33 3.91
CA GLN A 388 17.30 3.57 2.67
C GLN A 388 16.48 2.27 2.79
N SER A 389 15.38 2.34 3.53
CA SER A 389 14.37 1.30 3.66
C SER A 389 12.97 1.88 3.41
N GLY A 390 11.92 1.33 3.94
CA GLY A 390 10.56 1.82 3.78
C GLY A 390 9.60 1.29 4.84
N LEU A 391 8.58 2.08 5.18
CA LEU A 391 7.54 1.65 6.10
C LEU A 391 6.65 0.55 5.50
N GLY A 392 6.44 0.56 4.19
CA GLY A 392 5.62 -0.43 3.52
C GLY A 392 4.26 -0.61 4.21
N THR A 393 3.93 -1.86 4.51
CA THR A 393 2.73 -2.23 5.25
C THR A 393 2.90 -2.15 6.78
N ALA A 394 4.08 -1.75 7.28
CA ALA A 394 4.49 -1.78 8.69
C ALA A 394 4.52 -3.21 9.27
N ALA A 395 4.98 -4.16 8.47
CA ALA A 395 5.16 -5.55 8.85
C ALA A 395 6.62 -5.83 9.18
N LEU A 396 6.94 -5.80 10.48
CA LEU A 396 8.28 -6.05 10.97
C LEU A 396 8.57 -7.55 10.97
N ILE A 397 9.67 -7.94 10.32
CA ILE A 397 10.21 -9.30 10.39
C ILE A 397 11.56 -9.22 11.09
N VAL A 398 11.59 -9.62 12.34
CA VAL A 398 12.75 -9.52 13.22
C VAL A 398 13.64 -10.75 13.06
N MET A 399 14.91 -10.55 12.79
CA MET A 399 15.92 -11.59 12.62
C MET A 399 17.00 -11.44 13.73
N ASN A 400 17.15 -12.46 14.57
CA ASN A 400 18.25 -12.50 15.54
C ASN A 400 19.52 -13.08 14.91
N LYS A 401 20.63 -13.12 15.65
CA LYS A 401 21.93 -13.61 15.17
C LYS A 401 21.96 -15.10 14.75
N GLN A 402 20.92 -15.88 15.10
CA GLN A 402 20.77 -17.27 14.66
C GLN A 402 20.11 -17.39 13.27
N ALA A 403 19.51 -16.32 12.78
CA ALA A 403 18.91 -16.29 11.44
C ALA A 403 19.99 -16.25 10.36
N ASP A 404 19.80 -17.06 9.34
CA ASP A 404 20.57 -16.97 8.11
C ASP A 404 19.97 -15.88 7.20
N VAL A 405 20.46 -14.65 7.32
CA VAL A 405 19.94 -13.47 6.60
C VAL A 405 19.99 -13.67 5.08
N VAL A 406 21.05 -14.32 4.56
CA VAL A 406 21.22 -14.57 3.13
C VAL A 406 20.13 -15.52 2.63
N LYS A 407 19.89 -16.59 3.38
CA LYS A 407 18.83 -17.56 3.07
C LYS A 407 17.43 -16.95 3.19
N CYS A 408 17.22 -16.06 4.18
CA CYS A 408 15.96 -15.35 4.32
C CYS A 408 15.66 -14.48 3.08
N ILE A 409 16.63 -13.69 2.60
CA ILE A 409 16.42 -12.87 1.41
C ILE A 409 16.29 -13.72 0.15
N ALA A 410 17.09 -14.78 0.00
CA ALA A 410 16.94 -15.72 -1.12
C ALA A 410 15.51 -16.29 -1.20
N ARG A 411 14.91 -16.66 -0.04
CA ARG A 411 13.52 -17.15 0.02
C ARG A 411 12.52 -16.10 -0.46
N LEU A 412 12.73 -14.82 -0.14
CA LEU A 412 11.88 -13.73 -0.64
C LEU A 412 11.99 -13.58 -2.16
N ILE A 413 13.19 -13.71 -2.72
CA ILE A 413 13.36 -13.62 -4.18
C ILE A 413 12.68 -14.78 -4.90
N THR A 414 12.74 -15.99 -4.35
CA THR A 414 11.97 -17.13 -4.86
C THR A 414 10.45 -16.84 -4.82
N PHE A 415 9.96 -16.17 -3.79
CA PHE A 415 8.57 -15.71 -3.71
C PHE A 415 8.23 -14.73 -4.85
N TYR A 416 9.02 -13.67 -5.06
CA TYR A 416 8.78 -12.70 -6.13
C TYR A 416 8.87 -13.30 -7.54
N LYS A 417 9.77 -14.26 -7.74
CA LYS A 417 9.84 -15.02 -8.99
C LYS A 417 8.54 -15.79 -9.26
N HIS A 418 8.01 -16.45 -8.23
CA HIS A 418 6.74 -17.20 -8.33
C HIS A 418 5.55 -16.27 -8.58
N GLU A 419 5.52 -15.10 -7.96
CA GLU A 419 4.41 -14.14 -8.01
C GLU A 419 4.49 -13.15 -9.19
N SER A 420 5.54 -13.19 -9.98
CA SER A 420 5.64 -12.38 -11.20
C SER A 420 4.54 -12.79 -12.20
N CYS A 421 3.74 -11.82 -12.66
CA CYS A 421 2.70 -12.07 -13.68
C CYS A 421 3.28 -12.37 -15.07
N GLY A 422 4.59 -12.21 -15.27
CA GLY A 422 5.27 -12.47 -16.52
C GLY A 422 5.05 -11.44 -17.64
N GLN A 423 4.40 -10.31 -17.36
CA GLN A 423 4.05 -9.33 -18.39
C GLN A 423 5.25 -8.57 -18.93
N CYS A 424 6.10 -7.98 -18.06
CA CYS A 424 7.24 -7.18 -18.48
C CYS A 424 8.56 -7.92 -18.33
N THR A 425 9.45 -7.74 -19.32
CA THR A 425 10.72 -8.49 -19.43
C THR A 425 11.64 -8.33 -18.23
N PRO A 426 11.88 -7.11 -17.67
CA PRO A 426 12.80 -6.97 -16.53
C PRO A 426 12.37 -7.78 -15.31
N CYS A 427 11.06 -7.85 -15.01
CA CYS A 427 10.54 -8.66 -13.94
C CYS A 427 10.55 -10.15 -14.29
N ARG A 428 9.96 -10.54 -15.43
CA ARG A 428 9.82 -11.95 -15.84
C ARG A 428 11.15 -12.70 -15.87
N GLU A 429 12.18 -12.09 -16.48
CA GLU A 429 13.49 -12.71 -16.64
C GLU A 429 14.46 -12.32 -15.53
N GLY A 430 14.50 -11.03 -15.16
CA GLY A 430 15.49 -10.51 -14.21
C GLY A 430 15.32 -11.06 -12.80
N VAL A 431 14.08 -11.22 -12.31
CA VAL A 431 13.84 -11.82 -10.97
C VAL A 431 14.26 -13.28 -10.97
N GLY A 432 14.04 -14.01 -12.07
CA GLY A 432 14.54 -15.39 -12.22
C GLY A 432 16.06 -15.49 -12.21
N TRP A 433 16.77 -14.49 -12.73
CA TRP A 433 18.23 -14.42 -12.64
C TRP A 433 18.69 -14.10 -11.21
N MET A 434 18.06 -13.14 -10.56
CA MET A 434 18.35 -12.84 -9.14
C MET A 434 18.19 -14.10 -8.27
N ASP A 435 17.12 -14.87 -8.45
CA ASP A 435 16.87 -16.11 -7.73
C ASP A 435 18.01 -17.12 -7.87
N LYS A 436 18.45 -17.38 -9.10
CA LYS A 436 19.57 -18.31 -9.38
C LYS A 436 20.89 -17.85 -8.76
N VAL A 437 21.18 -16.55 -8.78
CA VAL A 437 22.40 -16.01 -8.15
C VAL A 437 22.30 -16.08 -6.64
N MET A 438 21.15 -15.76 -6.08
CA MET A 438 20.91 -15.86 -4.63
C MET A 438 21.03 -17.29 -4.10
N GLU A 439 20.56 -18.31 -4.83
CA GLU A 439 20.78 -19.73 -4.48
C GLU A 439 22.29 -20.06 -4.38
N ARG A 440 23.09 -19.52 -5.28
CA ARG A 440 24.55 -19.70 -5.23
C ARG A 440 25.18 -18.96 -4.04
N PHE A 441 24.67 -17.78 -3.68
CA PHE A 441 25.11 -17.05 -2.49
C PHE A 441 24.76 -17.79 -1.18
N VAL A 442 23.61 -18.46 -1.14
CA VAL A 442 23.23 -19.30 0.01
C VAL A 442 24.27 -20.41 0.25
N THR A 443 24.72 -21.06 -0.81
CA THR A 443 25.72 -22.15 -0.74
C THR A 443 27.15 -21.67 -0.66
N GLY A 444 27.43 -20.41 -1.04
CA GLY A 444 28.78 -19.87 -1.22
C GLY A 444 29.44 -20.19 -2.57
N ASN A 445 28.76 -20.94 -3.44
CA ASN A 445 29.27 -21.31 -4.79
C ASN A 445 29.14 -20.15 -5.78
N ALA A 446 29.80 -19.05 -5.48
CA ALA A 446 29.81 -17.85 -6.29
C ALA A 446 31.16 -17.12 -6.19
N ARG A 447 31.37 -16.13 -7.02
CA ARG A 447 32.57 -15.28 -7.01
C ARG A 447 32.24 -13.91 -6.39
N PRO A 448 33.15 -13.24 -5.68
CA PRO A 448 32.92 -11.90 -5.14
C PRO A 448 32.43 -10.87 -6.17
N SER A 449 32.91 -10.95 -7.43
CA SER A 449 32.42 -10.09 -8.53
C SER A 449 30.94 -10.28 -8.87
N GLU A 450 30.34 -11.42 -8.53
CA GLU A 450 28.93 -11.66 -8.78
C GLU A 450 28.02 -10.90 -7.82
N ILE A 451 28.55 -10.42 -6.68
CA ILE A 451 27.82 -9.52 -5.78
C ILE A 451 27.53 -8.20 -6.49
N ASP A 452 28.54 -7.64 -7.16
CA ASP A 452 28.38 -6.39 -7.92
C ASP A 452 27.49 -6.62 -9.15
N SER A 453 27.65 -7.75 -9.84
CA SER A 453 26.77 -8.12 -10.96
C SER A 453 25.31 -8.27 -10.54
N LEU A 454 25.03 -8.84 -9.35
CA LEU A 454 23.67 -8.96 -8.82
C LEU A 454 23.09 -7.58 -8.45
N TYR A 455 23.93 -6.70 -7.87
CA TYR A 455 23.53 -5.34 -7.57
C TYR A 455 23.13 -4.58 -8.85
N GLU A 456 23.96 -4.62 -9.88
CA GLU A 456 23.66 -3.99 -11.17
C GLU A 456 22.41 -4.60 -11.84
N LEU A 457 22.24 -5.92 -11.80
CA LEU A 457 21.03 -6.58 -12.29
C LEU A 457 19.78 -6.05 -11.57
N SER A 458 19.83 -5.90 -10.24
CA SER A 458 18.72 -5.36 -9.46
C SER A 458 18.34 -3.94 -9.88
N LYS A 459 19.33 -3.11 -10.27
CA LYS A 459 19.13 -1.75 -10.80
C LYS A 459 18.48 -1.73 -12.18
N GLN A 460 18.67 -2.77 -12.98
CA GLN A 460 18.00 -2.89 -14.29
C GLN A 460 16.55 -3.38 -14.16
N ILE A 461 16.14 -3.82 -12.97
CA ILE A 461 14.76 -4.21 -12.67
C ILE A 461 14.01 -3.06 -12.02
N GLU A 462 14.62 -2.45 -10.99
CA GLU A 462 14.08 -1.30 -10.26
C GLU A 462 13.75 -0.14 -11.23
N GLY A 463 12.52 0.36 -11.19
CA GLY A 463 12.06 1.46 -12.02
C GLY A 463 11.85 1.14 -13.51
N HIS A 464 12.11 -0.11 -13.95
CA HIS A 464 11.99 -0.52 -15.35
C HIS A 464 10.84 -1.50 -15.61
N THR A 465 9.96 -1.68 -14.64
CA THR A 465 8.81 -2.58 -14.70
C THR A 465 7.47 -1.82 -14.75
N ILE A 466 6.42 -2.48 -15.23
CA ILE A 466 5.08 -1.88 -15.33
C ILE A 466 4.50 -1.57 -13.94
N CYS A 467 4.85 -2.37 -12.92
CA CYS A 467 4.36 -2.22 -11.55
C CYS A 467 5.49 -2.38 -10.54
N ALA A 468 5.22 -2.00 -9.28
CA ALA A 468 6.18 -2.03 -8.19
C ALA A 468 6.59 -3.44 -7.71
N LEU A 469 6.11 -4.54 -8.32
CA LEU A 469 6.59 -5.87 -7.97
C LEU A 469 8.09 -6.00 -8.29
N GLY A 470 8.55 -5.40 -9.40
CA GLY A 470 9.97 -5.38 -9.74
C GLY A 470 10.81 -4.67 -8.69
N ASP A 471 10.36 -3.52 -8.22
CA ASP A 471 11.02 -2.76 -7.15
C ASP A 471 11.03 -3.57 -5.85
N GLY A 472 9.89 -4.18 -5.48
CA GLY A 472 9.75 -5.04 -4.31
C GLY A 472 10.64 -6.29 -4.34
N ALA A 473 11.01 -6.78 -5.52
CA ALA A 473 11.98 -7.86 -5.68
C ALA A 473 13.44 -7.36 -5.60
N ALA A 474 13.74 -6.18 -6.15
CA ALA A 474 15.08 -5.63 -6.21
C ALA A 474 15.58 -5.11 -4.85
N TRP A 475 14.74 -4.40 -4.11
CA TRP A 475 15.12 -3.71 -2.87
C TRP A 475 15.61 -4.62 -1.74
N PRO A 476 15.03 -5.81 -1.47
CA PRO A 476 15.58 -6.73 -0.47
C PRO A 476 17.01 -7.17 -0.77
N VAL A 477 17.33 -7.44 -2.06
CA VAL A 477 18.69 -7.81 -2.50
C VAL A 477 19.66 -6.65 -2.31
N GLN A 478 19.26 -5.43 -2.67
CA GLN A 478 20.08 -4.23 -2.47
C GLN A 478 20.37 -3.99 -0.99
N GLY A 479 19.36 -4.16 -0.12
CA GLY A 479 19.53 -4.07 1.34
C GLY A 479 20.50 -5.13 1.87
N LEU A 480 20.39 -6.37 1.42
CA LEU A 480 21.31 -7.45 1.78
C LEU A 480 22.76 -7.11 1.39
N ILE A 481 22.97 -6.70 0.14
CA ILE A 481 24.31 -6.36 -0.35
C ILE A 481 24.91 -5.17 0.43
N ARG A 482 24.09 -4.13 0.67
CA ARG A 482 24.52 -2.94 1.39
C ARG A 482 25.03 -3.23 2.80
N HIS A 483 24.35 -4.09 3.54
CA HIS A 483 24.60 -4.29 4.96
C HIS A 483 25.31 -5.59 5.30
N PHE A 484 25.25 -6.60 4.43
CA PHE A 484 25.75 -7.95 4.70
C PHE A 484 26.72 -8.48 3.62
N ARG A 485 27.33 -7.60 2.82
CA ARG A 485 28.35 -7.98 1.85
C ARG A 485 29.47 -8.81 2.46
N PRO A 486 30.06 -8.49 3.63
CA PRO A 486 31.08 -9.32 4.24
C PRO A 486 30.64 -10.75 4.54
N GLU A 487 29.38 -10.98 4.86
CA GLU A 487 28.83 -12.33 5.08
C GLU A 487 28.74 -13.12 3.76
N LEU A 488 28.40 -12.47 2.66
CA LEU A 488 28.42 -13.11 1.32
C LEU A 488 29.83 -13.52 0.95
N GLU A 489 30.82 -12.63 1.11
CA GLU A 489 32.23 -12.88 0.81
C GLU A 489 32.81 -13.99 1.71
N ARG A 490 32.48 -14.02 3.00
CA ARG A 490 32.88 -15.07 3.95
C ARG A 490 32.40 -16.44 3.49
N ARG A 491 31.12 -16.59 3.08
CA ARG A 491 30.55 -17.84 2.56
C ARG A 491 31.28 -18.34 1.33
N MET A 492 31.59 -17.45 0.40
CA MET A 492 32.33 -17.79 -0.81
C MET A 492 33.73 -18.27 -0.48
N ALA A 493 34.46 -17.60 0.41
CA ALA A 493 35.76 -18.00 0.88
C ALA A 493 35.76 -19.39 1.56
N GLU A 494 34.78 -19.68 2.39
CA GLU A 494 34.60 -20.96 3.05
C GLU A 494 34.32 -22.10 2.06
N TYR A 495 33.44 -21.84 1.09
CA TYR A 495 33.10 -22.81 0.05
C TYR A 495 34.34 -23.21 -0.78
N HIS A 496 35.06 -22.21 -1.32
CA HIS A 496 36.25 -22.46 -2.12
C HIS A 496 37.40 -23.04 -1.32
N GLY A 497 37.55 -22.64 -0.04
CA GLY A 497 38.55 -23.23 0.85
C GLY A 497 38.31 -24.71 1.17
N LYS A 498 37.04 -25.13 1.26
CA LYS A 498 36.68 -26.56 1.41
C LYS A 498 37.00 -27.36 0.14
N GLN A 499 36.62 -26.87 -1.02
CA GLN A 499 36.90 -27.54 -2.31
C GLN A 499 38.40 -27.72 -2.54
N THR A 500 39.22 -26.73 -2.22
CA THR A 500 40.67 -26.83 -2.34
C THR A 500 41.24 -27.92 -1.43
N LYS A 501 40.70 -28.08 -0.20
CA LYS A 501 41.10 -29.14 0.72
C LYS A 501 40.64 -30.53 0.25
N GLU A 502 39.42 -30.66 -0.25
CA GLU A 502 38.91 -31.92 -0.79
C GLU A 502 39.73 -32.38 -2.02
N TRP A 503 40.08 -31.43 -2.90
CA TRP A 503 40.98 -31.71 -4.04
C TRP A 503 42.37 -32.14 -3.56
N ALA A 504 42.94 -31.45 -2.59
CA ALA A 504 44.26 -31.79 -2.05
C ALA A 504 44.28 -33.15 -1.28
N SER A 505 43.14 -33.60 -0.77
CA SER A 505 43.03 -34.91 -0.10
C SER A 505 42.68 -36.06 -1.06
N ALA A 506 42.26 -35.76 -2.28
CA ALA A 506 41.91 -36.75 -3.31
C ALA A 506 43.09 -37.06 -4.27
N VAL A 507 44.20 -36.31 -4.19
CA VAL A 507 45.47 -36.52 -4.86
C VAL A 507 46.47 -37.13 -3.87
#